data_67f9feb79a3edd4256f45938f04f8322
#
_entry.id   67f9feb79a3edd4256f45938f04f8322
#
_cell.length_a   1.000
_cell.length_b   1.000
_cell.length_c   1.000
_cell.angle_alpha   90.00
_cell.angle_beta   90.00
_cell.angle_gamma   90.00
#
_symmetry.space_group_name_H-M   'P 1'
#
loop_
_entity.id
_entity.type
_entity.pdbx_description
1 polymer ?
#
loop_
_entity_poly.entity_id
_entity_poly.type
_entity_poly.pdbx_seq_one_letter_code
_entity_poly.pdbx_strand_id
1 'polypeptide(L)'
;MRKRILISGGGTGGHIFPALAIAKELEKRYDHLDLLFVGASDRMEMDKIPAAGYKVIGLWIAGFQRSLSIRNVLFPVKLILSILKSFFIVIRFKPNVVIGTGGYASGPILWVASILKIPTLIQEQNSYPGVTNRILASRVSKICVAYTGLERFFPPKKIELFGNPIRSEIEFGIYNKKDSLAAYGFTQAKPTVLIVGGSLGAKRINEAVLAHCSWFLENDVQLIWQTGALYFEKCNEAKKILGSRAQITRFISDMGQAYSAADIVVSRAGALAISELTSIGKTCVLIPSPNVAEDHQLKNALTLANQNAAVLVEENTIDTQLFSVLKTLKDNPDKQLELSTNAKKMGQPNAVLKIVDCIDQLLL
;
A
#
# COMPACT_ATOMS: atom_id res chain seq x y z
N MET A 1 -8.85 -32.00 -1.13
CA MET A 1 -7.44 -31.94 -1.65
C MET A 1 -6.74 -30.74 -1.05
N ARG A 2 -5.45 -30.86 -0.74
CA ARG A 2 -4.65 -29.73 -0.23
C ARG A 2 -4.39 -28.74 -1.36
N LYS A 3 -4.78 -27.47 -1.18
CA LYS A 3 -4.55 -26.41 -2.17
C LYS A 3 -3.15 -25.84 -2.02
N ARG A 4 -2.43 -25.67 -3.11
CA ARG A 4 -1.08 -25.07 -3.14
C ARG A 4 -1.11 -23.79 -3.94
N ILE A 5 -0.86 -22.67 -3.28
CA ILE A 5 -0.92 -21.35 -3.89
C ILE A 5 0.45 -20.65 -3.76
N LEU A 6 0.95 -20.17 -4.88
CA LEU A 6 2.20 -19.42 -4.91
C LEU A 6 1.89 -17.95 -5.12
N ILE A 7 2.40 -17.09 -4.24
CA ILE A 7 2.19 -15.64 -4.30
C ILE A 7 3.52 -14.96 -4.54
N SER A 8 3.58 -14.06 -5.50
CA SER A 8 4.79 -13.30 -5.81
C SER A 8 4.52 -11.80 -5.86
N GLY A 9 5.32 -11.08 -5.11
CA GLY A 9 5.26 -9.62 -5.08
C GLY A 9 6.36 -9.09 -4.20
N GLY A 10 6.84 -7.89 -4.47
CA GLY A 10 7.91 -7.36 -3.67
C GLY A 10 8.50 -6.04 -4.18
N GLY A 11 9.61 -5.64 -3.55
CA GLY A 11 10.30 -4.40 -3.80
C GLY A 11 9.76 -3.22 -3.00
N THR A 12 8.48 -3.17 -2.71
CA THR A 12 7.84 -2.12 -1.91
C THR A 12 6.67 -2.66 -1.07
N GLY A 13 6.29 -1.93 -0.02
CA GLY A 13 5.11 -2.26 0.78
C GLY A 13 3.81 -2.30 -0.06
N GLY A 14 3.74 -1.49 -1.12
CA GLY A 14 2.61 -1.47 -2.07
C GLY A 14 2.32 -2.81 -2.75
N HIS A 15 3.32 -3.68 -2.89
CA HIS A 15 3.15 -5.03 -3.44
C HIS A 15 3.06 -6.11 -2.35
N ILE A 16 3.74 -5.91 -1.22
CA ILE A 16 3.81 -6.91 -0.14
C ILE A 16 2.50 -6.98 0.65
N PHE A 17 1.94 -5.83 1.03
CA PHE A 17 0.72 -5.83 1.84
C PHE A 17 -0.52 -6.38 1.10
N PRO A 18 -0.75 -6.12 -0.20
CA PRO A 18 -1.77 -6.83 -0.97
C PRO A 18 -1.58 -8.34 -0.97
N ALA A 19 -0.35 -8.80 -1.16
CA ALA A 19 -0.01 -10.22 -1.13
C ALA A 19 -0.35 -10.87 0.23
N LEU A 20 -0.02 -10.18 1.32
CA LEU A 20 -0.33 -10.64 2.69
C LEU A 20 -1.84 -10.60 2.98
N ALA A 21 -2.56 -9.59 2.49
CA ALA A 21 -4.02 -9.52 2.66
C ALA A 21 -4.73 -10.68 1.94
N ILE A 22 -4.32 -10.97 0.71
CA ILE A 22 -4.83 -12.13 -0.05
C ILE A 22 -4.49 -13.45 0.66
N ALA A 23 -3.24 -13.60 1.15
CA ALA A 23 -2.82 -14.81 1.84
C ALA A 23 -3.65 -15.06 3.12
N LYS A 24 -3.84 -14.05 3.94
CA LYS A 24 -4.65 -14.15 5.16
C LYS A 24 -6.11 -14.53 4.87
N GLU A 25 -6.68 -13.99 3.80
CA GLU A 25 -8.05 -14.32 3.42
C GLU A 25 -8.17 -15.75 2.89
N LEU A 26 -7.18 -16.21 2.12
CA LEU A 26 -7.09 -17.59 1.67
C LEU A 26 -6.99 -18.58 2.86
N GLU A 27 -6.22 -18.25 3.90
CA GLU A 27 -6.12 -19.07 5.11
C GLU A 27 -7.45 -19.18 5.88
N LYS A 28 -8.24 -18.11 5.91
CA LYS A 28 -9.59 -18.17 6.50
C LYS A 28 -10.55 -19.07 5.71
N ARG A 29 -10.32 -19.17 4.39
CA ARG A 29 -11.21 -19.90 3.47
C ARG A 29 -10.87 -21.37 3.33
N TYR A 30 -9.62 -21.77 3.54
CA TYR A 30 -9.14 -23.13 3.29
C TYR A 30 -8.43 -23.74 4.52
N ASP A 31 -8.99 -24.80 5.09
CA ASP A 31 -8.39 -25.54 6.20
C ASP A 31 -7.06 -26.22 5.84
N HIS A 32 -6.90 -26.62 4.56
CA HIS A 32 -5.72 -27.33 4.05
C HIS A 32 -5.07 -26.55 2.92
N LEU A 33 -4.26 -25.55 3.27
CA LEU A 33 -3.60 -24.63 2.35
C LEU A 33 -2.08 -24.68 2.53
N ASP A 34 -1.36 -24.79 1.40
CA ASP A 34 0.08 -24.55 1.33
C ASP A 34 0.32 -23.22 0.63
N LEU A 35 0.87 -22.27 1.34
CA LEU A 35 1.29 -21.00 0.78
C LEU A 35 2.81 -20.92 0.65
N LEU A 36 3.29 -20.46 -0.50
CA LEU A 36 4.68 -20.15 -0.74
C LEU A 36 4.79 -18.77 -1.37
N PHE A 37 5.64 -17.92 -0.78
CA PHE A 37 5.96 -16.63 -1.37
C PHE A 37 7.26 -16.67 -2.17
N VAL A 38 7.30 -15.82 -3.21
CA VAL A 38 8.52 -15.58 -4.01
C VAL A 38 8.74 -14.08 -4.13
N GLY A 39 9.93 -13.62 -3.74
CA GLY A 39 10.31 -12.19 -3.74
C GLY A 39 11.73 -11.98 -4.29
N ALA A 40 12.24 -10.75 -4.26
CA ALA A 40 13.63 -10.44 -4.57
C ALA A 40 14.52 -10.60 -3.32
N SER A 41 15.68 -11.24 -3.47
CA SER A 41 16.53 -11.70 -2.34
C SER A 41 17.05 -10.57 -1.44
N ASP A 42 17.15 -9.35 -1.95
CA ASP A 42 17.75 -8.18 -1.28
C ASP A 42 16.73 -7.10 -0.93
N ARG A 43 15.45 -7.47 -0.76
CA ARG A 43 14.35 -6.55 -0.56
C ARG A 43 13.57 -6.87 0.71
N MET A 44 12.73 -5.89 1.10
CA MET A 44 11.96 -5.91 2.36
C MET A 44 11.01 -7.10 2.49
N GLU A 45 10.62 -7.76 1.41
CA GLU A 45 9.83 -8.97 1.44
C GLU A 45 10.52 -10.13 2.18
N MET A 46 11.86 -10.17 2.16
CA MET A 46 12.63 -11.20 2.88
C MET A 46 12.52 -11.08 4.40
N ASP A 47 12.15 -9.89 4.91
CA ASP A 47 11.91 -9.66 6.33
C ASP A 47 10.42 -9.66 6.67
N LYS A 48 9.60 -8.98 5.84
CA LYS A 48 8.18 -8.74 6.15
C LYS A 48 7.31 -9.99 5.99
N ILE A 49 7.60 -10.84 5.01
CA ILE A 49 6.82 -12.06 4.76
C ILE A 49 7.08 -13.10 5.86
N PRO A 50 8.33 -13.41 6.28
CA PRO A 50 8.59 -14.28 7.43
C PRO A 50 8.04 -13.71 8.74
N ALA A 51 8.13 -12.39 8.95
CA ALA A 51 7.54 -11.75 10.13
C ALA A 51 6.01 -11.92 10.21
N ALA A 52 5.35 -12.14 9.06
CA ALA A 52 3.92 -12.46 8.97
C ALA A 52 3.63 -13.98 9.06
N GLY A 53 4.65 -14.84 9.26
CA GLY A 53 4.51 -16.28 9.45
C GLY A 53 4.60 -17.11 8.16
N TYR A 54 4.94 -16.50 7.01
CA TYR A 54 4.97 -17.20 5.72
C TYR A 54 6.37 -17.56 5.25
N LYS A 55 6.47 -18.66 4.51
CA LYS A 55 7.71 -19.05 3.82
C LYS A 55 7.93 -18.20 2.57
N VAL A 56 9.16 -17.72 2.37
CA VAL A 56 9.53 -16.95 1.18
C VAL A 56 10.83 -17.48 0.56
N ILE A 57 10.87 -17.49 -0.77
CA ILE A 57 12.08 -17.79 -1.56
C ILE A 57 12.49 -16.55 -2.33
N GLY A 58 13.73 -16.10 -2.16
CA GLY A 58 14.27 -14.95 -2.88
C GLY A 58 14.78 -15.33 -4.28
N LEU A 59 14.46 -14.51 -5.27
CA LEU A 59 15.08 -14.52 -6.60
C LEU A 59 16.18 -13.45 -6.66
N TRP A 60 17.27 -13.75 -7.35
CA TRP A 60 18.32 -12.76 -7.59
C TRP A 60 17.93 -11.85 -8.76
N ILE A 61 16.99 -10.96 -8.52
CA ILE A 61 16.43 -10.05 -9.53
C ILE A 61 16.37 -8.62 -9.01
N ALA A 62 16.60 -7.66 -9.89
CA ALA A 62 16.46 -6.24 -9.61
C ALA A 62 15.74 -5.55 -10.78
N GLY A 63 15.18 -4.36 -10.54
CA GLY A 63 14.62 -3.56 -11.62
C GLY A 63 15.69 -3.05 -12.56
N PHE A 64 15.32 -2.88 -13.81
CA PHE A 64 16.12 -2.16 -14.79
C PHE A 64 16.22 -0.69 -14.38
N GLN A 65 17.44 -0.20 -14.15
CA GLN A 65 17.64 1.20 -13.80
C GLN A 65 17.59 2.08 -15.06
N ARG A 66 16.86 3.18 -15.00
CA ARG A 66 16.73 4.12 -16.12
C ARG A 66 18.03 4.88 -16.45
N SER A 67 19.00 4.87 -15.54
CA SER A 67 20.35 5.41 -15.78
C SER A 67 21.26 4.38 -16.42
N LEU A 68 22.23 4.84 -17.25
CA LEU A 68 23.31 4.02 -17.77
C LEU A 68 24.20 3.57 -16.58
N SER A 69 23.89 2.42 -16.02
CA SER A 69 24.60 1.82 -14.89
C SER A 69 25.16 0.45 -15.28
N ILE A 70 26.36 0.15 -14.81
CA ILE A 70 26.98 -1.20 -14.93
C ILE A 70 26.04 -2.30 -14.35
N ARG A 71 25.17 -1.94 -13.42
CA ARG A 71 24.15 -2.85 -12.89
C ARG A 71 23.15 -3.34 -13.94
N ASN A 72 22.92 -2.57 -15.00
CA ASN A 72 22.05 -2.97 -16.11
C ASN A 72 22.70 -4.04 -17.01
N VAL A 73 24.03 -4.12 -17.07
CA VAL A 73 24.76 -5.16 -17.81
C VAL A 73 24.49 -6.55 -17.22
N LEU A 74 24.35 -6.63 -15.90
CA LEU A 74 24.02 -7.88 -15.19
C LEU A 74 22.52 -8.23 -15.23
N PHE A 75 21.66 -7.35 -15.72
CA PHE A 75 20.21 -7.57 -15.74
C PHE A 75 19.79 -8.80 -16.55
N PRO A 76 20.30 -9.05 -17.79
CA PRO A 76 19.96 -10.25 -18.54
C PRO A 76 20.35 -11.55 -17.80
N VAL A 77 21.53 -11.58 -17.19
CA VAL A 77 22.02 -12.75 -16.42
C VAL A 77 21.10 -12.97 -15.21
N LYS A 78 20.78 -11.94 -14.45
CA LYS A 78 19.86 -12.04 -13.32
C LYS A 78 18.47 -12.53 -13.75
N LEU A 79 17.98 -12.05 -14.89
CA LEU A 79 16.68 -12.45 -15.42
C LEU A 79 16.67 -13.95 -15.79
N ILE A 80 17.69 -14.41 -16.54
CA ILE A 80 17.82 -15.84 -16.93
C ILE A 80 17.90 -16.73 -15.69
N LEU A 81 18.77 -16.42 -14.74
CA LEU A 81 18.91 -17.19 -13.50
C LEU A 81 17.62 -17.19 -12.67
N SER A 82 16.91 -16.06 -12.64
CA SER A 82 15.62 -15.97 -11.96
C SER A 82 14.53 -16.78 -12.65
N ILE A 83 14.51 -16.85 -13.98
CA ILE A 83 13.60 -17.71 -14.75
C ILE A 83 13.91 -19.19 -14.47
N LEU A 84 15.17 -19.60 -14.52
CA LEU A 84 15.57 -20.96 -14.21
C LEU A 84 15.18 -21.35 -12.77
N LYS A 85 15.50 -20.50 -11.79
CA LYS A 85 15.10 -20.74 -10.40
C LYS A 85 13.58 -20.80 -10.24
N SER A 86 12.85 -19.94 -10.93
CA SER A 86 11.38 -19.95 -10.93
C SER A 86 10.83 -21.26 -11.49
N PHE A 87 11.43 -21.80 -12.55
CA PHE A 87 11.05 -23.10 -13.11
C PHE A 87 11.18 -24.21 -12.06
N PHE A 88 12.32 -24.30 -11.38
CA PHE A 88 12.53 -25.30 -10.32
C PHE A 88 11.56 -25.12 -9.14
N ILE A 89 11.27 -23.88 -8.74
CA ILE A 89 10.30 -23.59 -7.68
C ILE A 89 8.91 -24.10 -8.08
N VAL A 90 8.44 -23.78 -9.28
CA VAL A 90 7.12 -24.17 -9.77
C VAL A 90 6.99 -25.68 -9.90
N ILE A 91 7.97 -26.36 -10.49
CA ILE A 91 7.96 -27.83 -10.65
C ILE A 91 8.00 -28.55 -9.30
N ARG A 92 8.79 -28.04 -8.33
CA ARG A 92 8.90 -28.66 -7.00
C ARG A 92 7.67 -28.41 -6.14
N PHE A 93 7.15 -27.18 -6.13
CA PHE A 93 6.00 -26.79 -5.31
C PHE A 93 4.68 -27.26 -5.93
N LYS A 94 4.57 -27.34 -7.25
CA LYS A 94 3.38 -27.73 -8.04
C LYS A 94 2.15 -26.92 -7.63
N PRO A 95 2.17 -25.58 -7.79
CA PRO A 95 1.05 -24.74 -7.39
C PRO A 95 -0.19 -25.01 -8.25
N ASN A 96 -1.39 -24.91 -7.65
CA ASN A 96 -2.65 -24.95 -8.38
C ASN A 96 -2.95 -23.58 -9.05
N VAL A 97 -2.47 -22.50 -8.45
CA VAL A 97 -2.57 -21.13 -8.99
C VAL A 97 -1.34 -20.31 -8.56
N VAL A 98 -0.95 -19.36 -9.41
CA VAL A 98 0.13 -18.41 -9.11
C VAL A 98 -0.41 -16.99 -9.18
N ILE A 99 -0.19 -16.21 -8.12
CA ILE A 99 -0.69 -14.85 -7.95
C ILE A 99 0.49 -13.88 -7.98
N GLY A 100 0.38 -12.83 -8.77
CA GLY A 100 1.35 -11.73 -8.81
C GLY A 100 0.74 -10.44 -8.31
N THR A 101 1.35 -9.83 -7.30
CA THR A 101 0.94 -8.50 -6.80
C THR A 101 1.85 -7.38 -7.27
N GLY A 102 2.73 -7.67 -8.24
CA GLY A 102 3.65 -6.70 -8.82
C GLY A 102 5.07 -6.77 -8.27
N GLY A 103 5.93 -5.91 -8.80
CA GLY A 103 7.36 -5.94 -8.54
C GLY A 103 8.11 -6.86 -9.50
N TYR A 104 9.44 -6.77 -9.47
CA TYR A 104 10.28 -7.47 -10.45
C TYR A 104 10.29 -8.99 -10.26
N ALA A 105 10.13 -9.47 -9.03
CA ALA A 105 10.14 -10.90 -8.73
C ALA A 105 8.92 -11.63 -9.28
N SER A 106 7.78 -10.94 -9.45
CA SER A 106 6.57 -11.55 -10.02
C SER A 106 6.71 -11.88 -11.51
N GLY A 107 7.58 -11.18 -12.23
CA GLY A 107 7.82 -11.39 -13.66
C GLY A 107 8.23 -12.84 -14.02
N PRO A 108 9.39 -13.31 -13.56
CA PRO A 108 9.89 -14.64 -13.87
C PRO A 108 8.93 -15.76 -13.44
N ILE A 109 8.37 -15.67 -12.24
CA ILE A 109 7.52 -16.74 -11.69
C ILE A 109 6.20 -16.89 -12.42
N LEU A 110 5.51 -15.76 -12.71
CA LEU A 110 4.26 -15.76 -13.48
C LEU A 110 4.49 -16.16 -14.94
N TRP A 111 5.59 -15.71 -15.52
CA TRP A 111 5.97 -16.10 -16.88
C TRP A 111 6.16 -17.63 -16.99
N VAL A 112 6.92 -18.23 -16.07
CA VAL A 112 7.11 -19.69 -16.02
C VAL A 112 5.78 -20.41 -15.79
N ALA A 113 4.97 -19.97 -14.83
CA ALA A 113 3.66 -20.55 -14.55
C ALA A 113 2.75 -20.53 -15.79
N SER A 114 2.75 -19.40 -16.52
CA SER A 114 1.96 -19.27 -17.76
C SER A 114 2.40 -20.22 -18.87
N ILE A 115 3.69 -20.48 -19.04
CA ILE A 115 4.22 -21.46 -20.00
C ILE A 115 3.80 -22.88 -19.61
N LEU A 116 3.85 -23.19 -18.31
CA LEU A 116 3.45 -24.48 -17.77
C LEU A 116 1.91 -24.66 -17.70
N LYS A 117 1.15 -23.68 -18.23
CA LYS A 117 -0.33 -23.67 -18.26
C LYS A 117 -0.96 -23.76 -16.87
N ILE A 118 -0.24 -23.30 -15.84
CA ILE A 118 -0.79 -23.15 -14.50
C ILE A 118 -1.61 -21.87 -14.47
N PRO A 119 -2.84 -21.87 -13.92
CA PRO A 119 -3.65 -20.66 -13.79
C PRO A 119 -2.89 -19.53 -13.06
N THR A 120 -3.00 -18.31 -13.60
CA THR A 120 -2.27 -17.14 -13.08
C THR A 120 -3.19 -15.95 -12.93
N LEU A 121 -2.99 -15.18 -11.86
CA LEU A 121 -3.70 -13.95 -11.58
C LEU A 121 -2.71 -12.82 -11.30
N ILE A 122 -2.96 -11.65 -11.87
CA ILE A 122 -2.28 -10.39 -11.50
C ILE A 122 -3.24 -9.53 -10.69
N GLN A 123 -2.74 -8.91 -9.62
CA GLN A 123 -3.40 -7.80 -8.93
C GLN A 123 -2.60 -6.52 -9.20
N GLU A 124 -3.24 -5.49 -9.78
CA GLU A 124 -2.65 -4.19 -10.07
C GLU A 124 -3.24 -3.13 -9.15
N GLN A 125 -2.37 -2.45 -8.41
CA GLN A 125 -2.76 -1.51 -7.36
C GLN A 125 -2.97 -0.08 -7.85
N ASN A 126 -2.33 0.30 -8.95
CA ASN A 126 -2.24 1.69 -9.39
C ASN A 126 -3.12 1.99 -10.60
N SER A 127 -3.49 3.25 -10.75
CA SER A 127 -4.19 3.75 -11.96
C SER A 127 -3.30 3.73 -13.22
N TYR A 128 -1.98 3.59 -13.05
CA TYR A 128 -1.01 3.34 -14.12
C TYR A 128 -0.23 2.07 -13.81
N PRO A 129 -0.37 1.00 -14.61
CA PRO A 129 0.13 -0.31 -14.27
C PRO A 129 1.65 -0.42 -14.40
N GLY A 130 2.24 -1.22 -13.51
CA GLY A 130 3.66 -1.54 -13.54
C GLY A 130 4.08 -2.26 -14.83
N VAL A 131 5.33 -2.04 -15.28
CA VAL A 131 5.88 -2.63 -16.50
C VAL A 131 5.76 -4.17 -16.50
N THR A 132 6.06 -4.82 -15.37
CA THR A 132 5.95 -6.28 -15.23
C THR A 132 4.53 -6.76 -15.51
N ASN A 133 3.52 -6.12 -14.93
CA ASN A 133 2.12 -6.49 -15.12
C ASN A 133 1.67 -6.28 -16.57
N ARG A 134 2.13 -5.20 -17.21
CA ARG A 134 1.84 -4.95 -18.65
C ARG A 134 2.43 -6.03 -19.56
N ILE A 135 3.67 -6.45 -19.32
CA ILE A 135 4.32 -7.50 -20.11
C ILE A 135 3.59 -8.85 -19.97
N LEU A 136 3.10 -9.16 -18.77
CA LEU A 136 2.44 -10.43 -18.46
C LEU A 136 0.96 -10.46 -18.84
N ALA A 137 0.33 -9.32 -19.09
CA ALA A 137 -1.12 -9.17 -19.24
C ALA A 137 -1.75 -10.11 -20.26
N SER A 138 -1.11 -10.30 -21.42
CA SER A 138 -1.60 -11.22 -22.45
C SER A 138 -1.53 -12.70 -22.05
N ARG A 139 -0.64 -13.06 -21.13
CA ARG A 139 -0.34 -14.44 -20.76
C ARG A 139 -1.12 -14.95 -19.56
N VAL A 140 -1.48 -14.07 -18.61
CA VAL A 140 -2.17 -14.45 -17.37
C VAL A 140 -3.64 -14.76 -17.62
N SER A 141 -4.25 -15.50 -16.69
CA SER A 141 -5.66 -15.91 -16.78
C SER A 141 -6.60 -14.77 -16.41
N LYS A 142 -6.32 -14.04 -15.33
CA LYS A 142 -7.13 -12.94 -14.78
C LYS A 142 -6.27 -11.78 -14.32
N ILE A 143 -6.84 -10.57 -14.34
CA ILE A 143 -6.19 -9.33 -13.91
C ILE A 143 -7.17 -8.55 -13.03
N CYS A 144 -6.96 -8.60 -11.72
CA CYS A 144 -7.72 -7.82 -10.76
C CYS A 144 -7.11 -6.41 -10.67
N VAL A 145 -7.92 -5.39 -10.89
CA VAL A 145 -7.46 -4.00 -10.91
C VAL A 145 -8.17 -3.16 -9.85
N ALA A 146 -7.50 -2.10 -9.39
CA ALA A 146 -8.05 -1.18 -8.41
C ALA A 146 -8.78 0.03 -9.02
N TYR A 147 -8.50 0.35 -10.27
CA TYR A 147 -9.01 1.54 -10.96
C TYR A 147 -9.59 1.18 -12.32
N THR A 148 -10.55 1.98 -12.78
CA THR A 148 -11.08 1.97 -14.14
C THR A 148 -10.08 2.55 -15.15
N GLY A 149 -10.31 2.34 -16.46
CA GLY A 149 -9.50 2.92 -17.54
C GLY A 149 -8.20 2.17 -17.80
N LEU A 150 -8.07 0.94 -17.28
CA LEU A 150 -6.90 0.08 -17.50
C LEU A 150 -7.02 -0.80 -18.76
N GLU A 151 -8.14 -0.74 -19.47
CA GLU A 151 -8.41 -1.42 -20.74
C GLU A 151 -7.43 -1.02 -21.85
N ARG A 152 -6.84 0.17 -21.75
CA ARG A 152 -5.78 0.66 -22.64
C ARG A 152 -4.43 -0.07 -22.46
N PHE A 153 -4.24 -0.78 -21.36
CA PHE A 153 -3.00 -1.50 -21.01
C PHE A 153 -3.18 -3.00 -20.94
N PHE A 154 -4.40 -3.46 -20.63
CA PHE A 154 -4.71 -4.85 -20.37
C PHE A 154 -5.82 -5.36 -21.27
N PRO A 155 -5.83 -6.65 -21.66
CA PRO A 155 -6.93 -7.24 -22.41
C PRO A 155 -8.26 -7.11 -21.64
N PRO A 156 -9.29 -6.43 -22.18
CA PRO A 156 -10.54 -6.14 -21.43
C PRO A 156 -11.23 -7.38 -20.87
N LYS A 157 -11.20 -8.50 -21.60
CA LYS A 157 -11.84 -9.76 -21.19
C LYS A 157 -11.22 -10.41 -19.94
N LYS A 158 -10.03 -9.95 -19.51
CA LYS A 158 -9.32 -10.49 -18.35
C LYS A 158 -9.40 -9.58 -17.13
N ILE A 159 -9.88 -8.35 -17.31
CA ILE A 159 -9.95 -7.33 -16.24
C ILE A 159 -11.15 -7.60 -15.34
N GLU A 160 -10.87 -7.58 -14.02
CA GLU A 160 -11.88 -7.58 -12.96
C GLU A 160 -11.61 -6.37 -12.05
N LEU A 161 -12.56 -5.44 -11.99
CA LEU A 161 -12.47 -4.24 -11.16
C LEU A 161 -12.98 -4.55 -9.76
N PHE A 162 -12.05 -4.86 -8.84
CA PHE A 162 -12.38 -5.23 -7.46
C PHE A 162 -11.86 -4.25 -6.42
N GLY A 163 -10.89 -3.41 -6.76
CA GLY A 163 -10.18 -2.57 -5.82
C GLY A 163 -8.87 -3.18 -5.33
N ASN A 164 -8.25 -2.53 -4.37
CA ASN A 164 -7.06 -3.04 -3.71
C ASN A 164 -7.42 -3.88 -2.49
N PRO A 165 -6.78 -5.04 -2.29
CA PRO A 165 -6.96 -5.83 -1.09
C PRO A 165 -6.34 -5.09 0.09
N ILE A 166 -7.16 -4.60 0.98
CA ILE A 166 -6.77 -3.94 2.23
C ILE A 166 -6.99 -4.87 3.41
N ARG A 167 -6.43 -4.50 4.55
CA ARG A 167 -6.57 -5.29 5.78
C ARG A 167 -8.01 -5.24 6.29
N SER A 168 -8.57 -6.39 6.65
CA SER A 168 -9.95 -6.51 7.15
C SER A 168 -10.19 -5.67 8.40
N GLU A 169 -9.20 -5.54 9.26
CA GLU A 169 -9.28 -4.74 10.49
C GLU A 169 -9.53 -3.25 10.20
N ILE A 170 -9.04 -2.75 9.06
CA ILE A 170 -9.29 -1.37 8.60
C ILE A 170 -10.67 -1.29 7.96
N GLU A 171 -10.98 -2.22 7.07
CA GLU A 171 -12.19 -2.18 6.24
C GLU A 171 -13.47 -2.26 7.07
N PHE A 172 -13.48 -3.12 8.08
CA PHE A 172 -14.69 -3.38 8.88
C PHE A 172 -14.81 -2.51 10.14
N GLY A 173 -13.86 -1.59 10.36
CA GLY A 173 -13.96 -0.57 11.39
C GLY A 173 -14.11 -1.12 12.81
N ILE A 174 -13.30 -2.11 13.19
CA ILE A 174 -13.35 -2.79 14.50
C ILE A 174 -12.95 -1.88 15.67
N TYR A 175 -12.40 -0.71 15.39
CA TYR A 175 -11.93 0.24 16.40
C TYR A 175 -12.93 1.35 16.63
N ASN A 176 -13.16 1.75 17.89
CA ASN A 176 -13.85 2.99 18.22
C ASN A 176 -12.84 4.11 18.54
N LYS A 177 -13.26 5.35 18.33
CA LYS A 177 -12.40 6.53 18.46
C LYS A 177 -11.89 6.73 19.89
N LYS A 178 -12.73 6.52 20.91
CA LYS A 178 -12.39 6.74 22.32
C LYS A 178 -11.26 5.81 22.77
N ASP A 179 -11.41 4.51 22.51
CA ASP A 179 -10.41 3.51 22.90
C ASP A 179 -9.11 3.70 22.08
N SER A 180 -9.23 4.08 20.82
CA SER A 180 -8.09 4.39 19.97
C SER A 180 -7.30 5.59 20.48
N LEU A 181 -7.97 6.67 20.89
CA LEU A 181 -7.31 7.83 21.51
C LEU A 181 -6.61 7.42 22.82
N ALA A 182 -7.28 6.65 23.67
CA ALA A 182 -6.71 6.15 24.93
C ALA A 182 -5.46 5.30 24.71
N ALA A 183 -5.43 4.44 23.67
CA ALA A 183 -4.26 3.63 23.32
C ALA A 183 -3.04 4.48 22.90
N TYR A 184 -3.28 5.69 22.35
CA TYR A 184 -2.23 6.68 22.10
C TYR A 184 -1.93 7.57 23.31
N GLY A 185 -2.52 7.28 24.48
CA GLY A 185 -2.33 8.07 25.72
C GLY A 185 -3.02 9.42 25.71
N PHE A 186 -4.00 9.63 24.83
CA PHE A 186 -4.80 10.85 24.77
C PHE A 186 -6.02 10.74 25.68
N THR A 187 -6.05 11.53 26.75
CA THR A 187 -7.12 11.50 27.77
C THR A 187 -8.30 12.43 27.44
N GLN A 188 -8.09 13.34 26.50
CA GLN A 188 -9.12 14.31 26.09
C GLN A 188 -9.44 14.13 24.61
N ALA A 189 -10.72 14.23 24.28
CA ALA A 189 -11.17 14.24 22.88
C ALA A 189 -10.90 15.63 22.26
N LYS A 190 -9.78 15.75 21.56
CA LYS A 190 -9.40 16.93 20.79
C LYS A 190 -9.26 16.57 19.31
N PRO A 191 -9.34 17.55 18.39
CA PRO A 191 -9.00 17.31 17.00
C PRO A 191 -7.65 16.60 16.88
N THR A 192 -7.61 15.49 16.20
CA THR A 192 -6.41 14.64 16.10
C THR A 192 -6.00 14.50 14.66
N VAL A 193 -4.76 14.85 14.37
CA VAL A 193 -4.13 14.69 13.04
C VAL A 193 -3.17 13.50 13.07
N LEU A 194 -3.35 12.59 12.13
CA LEU A 194 -2.41 11.51 11.86
C LEU A 194 -1.53 11.89 10.67
N ILE A 195 -0.21 11.80 10.84
CA ILE A 195 0.77 12.07 9.77
C ILE A 195 1.57 10.81 9.47
N VAL A 196 1.51 10.34 8.20
CA VAL A 196 2.18 9.11 7.76
C VAL A 196 2.95 9.34 6.46
N GLY A 197 4.27 9.28 6.52
CA GLY A 197 5.14 9.39 5.34
C GLY A 197 5.35 8.07 4.57
N GLY A 198 4.63 6.99 4.93
CA GLY A 198 4.89 5.63 4.47
C GLY A 198 5.88 4.88 5.37
N SER A 199 6.15 3.59 5.07
CA SER A 199 6.95 2.70 5.94
C SER A 199 8.39 3.16 6.18
N LEU A 200 9.00 3.86 5.22
CA LEU A 200 10.35 4.41 5.33
C LEU A 200 10.37 5.85 5.86
N GLY A 201 9.21 6.47 6.00
CA GLY A 201 9.08 7.90 6.27
C GLY A 201 9.20 8.76 5.01
N ALA A 202 8.91 10.05 5.15
CA ALA A 202 8.98 11.04 4.07
C ALA A 202 9.72 12.28 4.56
N LYS A 203 10.94 12.49 4.05
CA LYS A 203 11.83 13.58 4.49
C LYS A 203 11.11 14.93 4.54
N ARG A 204 10.52 15.35 3.43
CA ARG A 204 9.88 16.67 3.30
C ARG A 204 8.68 16.84 4.23
N ILE A 205 7.84 15.78 4.39
CA ILE A 205 6.73 15.81 5.34
C ILE A 205 7.27 15.97 6.76
N ASN A 206 8.29 15.18 7.13
CA ASN A 206 8.90 15.24 8.45
C ASN A 206 9.54 16.61 8.74
N GLU A 207 10.23 17.20 7.77
CA GLU A 207 10.86 18.51 7.90
C GLU A 207 9.81 19.61 8.10
N ALA A 208 8.72 19.61 7.31
CA ALA A 208 7.64 20.58 7.43
C ALA A 208 6.95 20.48 8.80
N VAL A 209 6.64 19.26 9.25
CA VAL A 209 6.00 19.03 10.56
C VAL A 209 6.91 19.46 11.71
N LEU A 210 8.20 19.17 11.63
CA LEU A 210 9.15 19.56 12.66
C LEU A 210 9.31 21.09 12.75
N ALA A 211 9.41 21.76 11.60
CA ALA A 211 9.54 23.21 11.51
C ALA A 211 8.32 23.97 12.08
N HIS A 212 7.14 23.37 12.01
CA HIS A 212 5.88 23.99 12.45
C HIS A 212 5.24 23.23 13.62
N CYS A 213 6.02 22.54 14.45
CA CYS A 213 5.44 21.70 15.51
C CYS A 213 4.65 22.50 16.56
N SER A 214 4.99 23.78 16.84
CA SER A 214 4.22 24.66 17.74
C SER A 214 2.77 24.87 17.28
N TRP A 215 2.49 24.80 15.97
CA TRP A 215 1.16 24.93 15.41
C TRP A 215 0.13 23.99 16.08
N PHE A 216 0.54 22.78 16.44
CA PHE A 216 -0.35 21.81 17.10
C PHE A 216 -0.77 22.28 18.50
N LEU A 217 0.11 22.97 19.24
CA LEU A 217 -0.24 23.57 20.53
C LEU A 217 -1.14 24.79 20.36
N GLU A 218 -0.75 25.69 19.47
CA GLU A 218 -1.47 26.94 19.18
C GLU A 218 -2.91 26.70 18.71
N ASN A 219 -3.14 25.60 18.03
CA ASN A 219 -4.45 25.24 17.48
C ASN A 219 -5.19 24.16 18.29
N ASP A 220 -4.68 23.78 19.46
CA ASP A 220 -5.22 22.74 20.36
C ASP A 220 -5.47 21.38 19.67
N VAL A 221 -4.52 20.93 18.84
CA VAL A 221 -4.57 19.70 18.06
C VAL A 221 -3.65 18.62 18.65
N GLN A 222 -4.10 17.38 18.66
CA GLN A 222 -3.29 16.19 18.98
C GLN A 222 -2.64 15.64 17.71
N LEU A 223 -1.42 15.10 17.85
CA LEU A 223 -0.62 14.57 16.76
C LEU A 223 -0.27 13.10 16.96
N ILE A 224 -0.62 12.27 16.01
CA ILE A 224 -0.04 10.91 15.84
C ILE A 224 0.89 10.99 14.63
N TRP A 225 2.18 10.69 14.82
CA TRP A 225 3.18 10.91 13.77
C TRP A 225 4.07 9.71 13.55
N GLN A 226 3.94 9.07 12.38
CA GLN A 226 4.88 8.05 11.91
C GLN A 226 5.96 8.69 11.07
N THR A 227 7.18 8.73 11.59
CA THR A 227 8.32 9.40 10.96
C THR A 227 9.13 8.51 10.02
N GLY A 228 9.05 7.19 10.17
CA GLY A 228 10.01 6.24 9.62
C GLY A 228 11.28 6.13 10.49
N ALA A 229 11.94 4.98 10.44
CA ALA A 229 13.08 4.69 11.30
C ALA A 229 14.24 5.70 11.11
N LEU A 230 14.50 6.11 9.86
CA LEU A 230 15.60 7.00 9.51
C LEU A 230 15.48 8.40 10.13
N TYR A 231 14.25 8.89 10.30
CA TYR A 231 14.00 10.27 10.75
C TYR A 231 13.55 10.36 12.20
N PHE A 232 13.35 9.24 12.86
CA PHE A 232 12.71 9.17 14.17
C PHE A 232 13.44 10.01 15.22
N GLU A 233 14.75 9.85 15.37
CA GLU A 233 15.53 10.53 16.43
C GLU A 233 15.38 12.06 16.31
N LYS A 234 15.53 12.59 15.10
CA LYS A 234 15.36 14.02 14.83
C LYS A 234 13.94 14.50 15.09
N CYS A 235 12.95 13.76 14.61
CA CYS A 235 11.54 14.16 14.74
C CYS A 235 11.05 14.02 16.18
N ASN A 236 11.57 13.07 16.95
CA ASN A 236 11.20 12.87 18.34
C ASN A 236 11.61 14.05 19.25
N GLU A 237 12.51 14.91 18.81
CA GLU A 237 12.82 16.16 19.51
C GLU A 237 11.58 17.07 19.66
N ALA A 238 10.63 17.01 18.72
CA ALA A 238 9.38 17.73 18.84
C ALA A 238 8.56 17.33 20.09
N LYS A 239 8.82 16.15 20.67
CA LYS A 239 8.20 15.74 21.95
C LYS A 239 8.53 16.70 23.10
N LYS A 240 9.69 17.35 23.07
CA LYS A 240 10.08 18.36 24.07
C LYS A 240 9.14 19.59 24.06
N ILE A 241 8.61 19.92 22.88
CA ILE A 241 7.68 21.03 22.67
C ILE A 241 6.24 20.55 22.90
N LEU A 242 5.84 19.43 22.27
CA LEU A 242 4.47 18.97 22.21
C LEU A 242 4.00 18.21 23.46
N GLY A 243 4.92 17.65 24.25
CA GLY A 243 4.61 16.89 25.45
C GLY A 243 3.66 15.72 25.19
N SER A 244 2.60 15.63 25.99
CA SER A 244 1.55 14.60 25.89
C SER A 244 0.62 14.77 24.68
N ARG A 245 0.69 15.89 23.96
CA ARG A 245 -0.15 16.13 22.77
C ARG A 245 0.33 15.40 21.52
N ALA A 246 1.54 14.80 21.54
CA ALA A 246 2.06 14.10 20.40
C ALA A 246 2.46 12.66 20.75
N GLN A 247 2.11 11.74 19.88
CA GLN A 247 2.66 10.39 19.83
C GLN A 247 3.48 10.25 18.56
N ILE A 248 4.80 10.18 18.73
CA ILE A 248 5.78 10.11 17.64
C ILE A 248 6.36 8.71 17.63
N THR A 249 6.33 8.05 16.49
CA THR A 249 6.77 6.66 16.38
C THR A 249 7.53 6.40 15.07
N ARG A 250 8.42 5.43 15.10
CA ARG A 250 9.13 4.96 13.90
C ARG A 250 8.18 4.31 12.91
N PHE A 251 7.24 3.51 13.41
CA PHE A 251 6.32 2.75 12.60
C PHE A 251 5.03 2.45 13.40
N ILE A 252 3.88 2.59 12.75
CA ILE A 252 2.57 2.23 13.29
C ILE A 252 2.23 0.83 12.77
N SER A 253 2.19 -0.15 13.67
CA SER A 253 1.81 -1.53 13.34
C SER A 253 0.32 -1.67 13.08
N ASP A 254 -0.49 -0.97 13.89
CA ASP A 254 -1.94 -0.97 13.80
C ASP A 254 -2.46 0.35 13.21
N MET A 255 -2.59 0.35 11.87
CA MET A 255 -3.11 1.52 11.14
C MET A 255 -4.61 1.69 11.35
N GLY A 256 -5.37 0.62 11.60
CA GLY A 256 -6.80 0.70 11.87
C GLY A 256 -7.08 1.53 13.13
N GLN A 257 -6.33 1.26 14.20
CA GLN A 257 -6.39 2.03 15.43
C GLN A 257 -5.98 3.51 15.21
N ALA A 258 -4.90 3.75 14.43
CA ALA A 258 -4.45 5.10 14.11
C ALA A 258 -5.48 5.89 13.29
N TYR A 259 -6.07 5.26 12.28
CA TYR A 259 -7.14 5.87 11.50
C TYR A 259 -8.37 6.16 12.34
N SER A 260 -8.75 5.26 13.26
CA SER A 260 -9.89 5.48 14.15
C SER A 260 -9.67 6.66 15.09
N ALA A 261 -8.46 6.82 15.62
CA ALA A 261 -8.11 7.95 16.51
C ALA A 261 -8.12 9.31 15.80
N ALA A 262 -7.76 9.36 14.52
CA ALA A 262 -7.56 10.59 13.76
C ALA A 262 -8.86 11.18 13.20
N ASP A 263 -8.95 12.50 13.13
CA ASP A 263 -9.98 13.24 12.39
C ASP A 263 -9.51 13.54 10.97
N ILE A 264 -8.25 13.94 10.81
CA ILE A 264 -7.62 14.28 9.55
C ILE A 264 -6.36 13.45 9.39
N VAL A 265 -6.15 12.90 8.20
CA VAL A 265 -4.96 12.12 7.87
C VAL A 265 -4.13 12.84 6.82
N VAL A 266 -2.86 13.08 7.12
CA VAL A 266 -1.86 13.55 6.16
C VAL A 266 -1.03 12.35 5.72
N SER A 267 -1.02 12.05 4.42
CA SER A 267 -0.35 10.84 3.92
C SER A 267 0.29 11.05 2.55
N ARG A 268 1.27 10.20 2.22
CA ARG A 268 1.66 9.97 0.82
C ARG A 268 0.48 9.37 0.04
N ALA A 269 0.41 9.66 -1.25
CA ALA A 269 -0.64 9.18 -2.14
C ALA A 269 -0.34 7.77 -2.73
N GLY A 270 0.14 6.87 -1.89
CA GLY A 270 0.33 5.47 -2.26
C GLY A 270 -1.01 4.76 -2.46
N ALA A 271 -1.09 3.87 -3.43
CA ALA A 271 -2.34 3.21 -3.82
C ALA A 271 -3.06 2.51 -2.65
N LEU A 272 -2.32 1.82 -1.77
CA LEU A 272 -2.93 1.17 -0.60
C LEU A 272 -3.43 2.17 0.44
N ALA A 273 -2.64 3.22 0.75
CA ALA A 273 -3.07 4.24 1.68
C ALA A 273 -4.36 4.92 1.20
N ILE A 274 -4.45 5.23 -0.09
CA ILE A 274 -5.67 5.77 -0.69
C ILE A 274 -6.82 4.77 -0.56
N SER A 275 -6.61 3.50 -0.87
CA SER A 275 -7.66 2.47 -0.78
C SER A 275 -8.14 2.27 0.66
N GLU A 276 -7.24 2.32 1.64
CA GLU A 276 -7.60 2.29 3.06
C GLU A 276 -8.44 3.53 3.43
N LEU A 277 -7.97 4.74 3.09
CA LEU A 277 -8.63 6.00 3.42
C LEU A 277 -10.02 6.12 2.77
N THR A 278 -10.15 5.72 1.51
CA THR A 278 -11.44 5.73 0.80
C THR A 278 -12.39 4.66 1.34
N SER A 279 -11.89 3.46 1.65
CA SER A 279 -12.72 2.38 2.20
C SER A 279 -13.37 2.78 3.53
N ILE A 280 -12.67 3.52 4.39
CA ILE A 280 -13.23 3.99 5.68
C ILE A 280 -13.88 5.38 5.58
N GLY A 281 -13.74 6.08 4.46
CA GLY A 281 -14.26 7.44 4.28
C GLY A 281 -13.54 8.45 5.17
N LYS A 282 -12.21 8.51 5.09
CA LYS A 282 -11.41 9.38 5.96
C LYS A 282 -11.07 10.70 5.29
N THR A 283 -11.27 11.80 6.00
CA THR A 283 -10.78 13.12 5.56
C THR A 283 -9.27 13.09 5.45
N CYS A 284 -8.71 13.35 4.27
CA CYS A 284 -7.28 13.26 4.07
C CYS A 284 -6.69 14.41 3.24
N VAL A 285 -5.44 14.73 3.57
CA VAL A 285 -4.54 15.59 2.82
C VAL A 285 -3.48 14.69 2.20
N LEU A 286 -3.42 14.64 0.89
CA LEU A 286 -2.50 13.79 0.14
C LEU A 286 -1.31 14.60 -0.34
N ILE A 287 -0.11 14.12 0.00
CA ILE A 287 1.17 14.72 -0.41
C ILE A 287 1.90 13.71 -1.29
N PRO A 288 1.71 13.75 -2.62
CA PRO A 288 2.35 12.79 -3.52
C PRO A 288 3.87 12.92 -3.49
N SER A 289 4.57 11.80 -3.56
CA SER A 289 6.03 11.78 -3.70
C SER A 289 6.41 12.05 -5.15
N PRO A 290 7.32 13.00 -5.44
CA PRO A 290 7.82 13.23 -6.79
C PRO A 290 8.81 12.15 -7.25
N ASN A 291 9.33 11.34 -6.33
CA ASN A 291 10.38 10.36 -6.59
C ASN A 291 9.84 8.94 -6.85
N VAL A 292 8.69 8.85 -7.53
CA VAL A 292 8.08 7.57 -7.88
C VAL A 292 7.96 7.39 -9.40
N ALA A 293 7.92 6.13 -9.85
CA ALA A 293 7.82 5.85 -11.27
C ALA A 293 6.50 6.39 -11.85
N GLU A 294 6.59 7.02 -13.06
CA GLU A 294 5.42 7.46 -13.84
C GLU A 294 4.48 8.44 -13.09
N ASP A 295 4.98 9.14 -12.07
CA ASP A 295 4.22 10.08 -11.22
C ASP A 295 2.91 9.50 -10.69
N HIS A 296 2.89 8.17 -10.44
CA HIS A 296 1.66 7.47 -10.08
C HIS A 296 1.01 8.01 -8.80
N GLN A 297 1.81 8.52 -7.82
CA GLN A 297 1.22 9.11 -6.63
C GLN A 297 0.49 10.42 -6.93
N LEU A 298 1.02 11.27 -7.79
CA LEU A 298 0.33 12.49 -8.21
C LEU A 298 -0.97 12.16 -8.95
N LYS A 299 -0.94 11.20 -9.87
CA LYS A 299 -2.15 10.73 -10.60
C LYS A 299 -3.20 10.17 -9.64
N ASN A 300 -2.79 9.37 -8.67
CA ASN A 300 -3.68 8.84 -7.64
C ASN A 300 -4.31 9.98 -6.81
N ALA A 301 -3.51 10.94 -6.33
CA ALA A 301 -4.00 12.07 -5.55
C ALA A 301 -4.97 12.96 -6.34
N LEU A 302 -4.64 13.27 -7.60
CA LEU A 302 -5.51 14.05 -8.49
C LEU A 302 -6.86 13.35 -8.72
N THR A 303 -6.89 12.02 -8.81
CA THR A 303 -8.14 11.27 -8.96
C THR A 303 -9.09 11.54 -7.79
N LEU A 304 -8.60 11.62 -6.56
CA LEU A 304 -9.42 11.95 -5.39
C LEU A 304 -9.73 13.44 -5.30
N ALA A 305 -8.74 14.29 -5.53
CA ALA A 305 -8.91 15.74 -5.42
C ALA A 305 -9.95 16.28 -6.42
N ASN A 306 -9.95 15.77 -7.66
CA ASN A 306 -10.93 16.14 -8.69
C ASN A 306 -12.38 15.71 -8.36
N GLN A 307 -12.54 14.76 -7.42
CA GLN A 307 -13.85 14.32 -6.92
C GLN A 307 -14.19 14.92 -5.55
N ASN A 308 -13.46 15.94 -5.08
CA ASN A 308 -13.59 16.49 -3.73
C ASN A 308 -13.56 15.38 -2.64
N ALA A 309 -12.72 14.37 -2.82
CA ALA A 309 -12.56 13.26 -1.88
C ALA A 309 -11.27 13.36 -1.04
N ALA A 310 -10.39 14.29 -1.38
CA ALA A 310 -9.15 14.60 -0.65
C ALA A 310 -8.70 16.02 -0.98
N VAL A 311 -7.84 16.57 -0.12
CA VAL A 311 -7.07 17.79 -0.45
C VAL A 311 -5.69 17.37 -0.94
N LEU A 312 -5.27 17.89 -2.10
CA LEU A 312 -3.93 17.71 -2.62
C LEU A 312 -3.04 18.87 -2.17
N VAL A 313 -1.88 18.54 -1.60
CA VAL A 313 -0.79 19.49 -1.33
C VAL A 313 0.46 18.98 -2.01
N GLU A 314 1.05 19.74 -2.90
CA GLU A 314 2.29 19.36 -3.55
C GLU A 314 3.49 19.48 -2.60
N GLU A 315 4.48 18.59 -2.78
CA GLU A 315 5.66 18.55 -1.89
C GLU A 315 6.47 19.86 -1.90
N ASN A 316 6.51 20.57 -3.02
CA ASN A 316 7.22 21.86 -3.17
C ASN A 316 6.52 23.02 -2.44
N THR A 317 5.22 22.94 -2.18
CA THR A 317 4.44 23.96 -1.48
C THR A 317 4.06 23.56 -0.05
N ILE A 318 4.59 22.45 0.46
CA ILE A 318 4.21 21.87 1.75
C ILE A 318 4.37 22.86 2.93
N ASP A 319 5.45 23.62 2.95
CA ASP A 319 5.76 24.54 4.05
C ASP A 319 4.76 25.70 4.15
N THR A 320 4.17 26.11 3.04
CA THR A 320 3.20 27.24 2.98
C THR A 320 1.75 26.78 3.02
N GLN A 321 1.44 25.59 2.52
CA GLN A 321 0.05 25.16 2.34
C GLN A 321 -0.43 24.18 3.39
N LEU A 322 0.41 23.25 3.88
CA LEU A 322 -0.06 22.17 4.74
C LEU A 322 -0.80 22.66 5.97
N PHE A 323 -0.22 23.60 6.72
CA PHE A 323 -0.79 24.05 7.98
C PHE A 323 -2.00 24.96 7.80
N SER A 324 -2.06 25.72 6.70
CA SER A 324 -3.25 26.47 6.29
C SER A 324 -4.41 25.53 5.95
N VAL A 325 -4.14 24.44 5.19
CA VAL A 325 -5.13 23.41 4.87
C VAL A 325 -5.62 22.70 6.13
N LEU A 326 -4.70 22.30 7.02
CA LEU A 326 -5.07 21.67 8.30
C LEU A 326 -5.94 22.57 9.16
N LYS A 327 -5.63 23.87 9.22
CA LYS A 327 -6.44 24.86 9.93
C LYS A 327 -7.85 24.97 9.32
N THR A 328 -7.94 25.10 8.00
CA THR A 328 -9.22 25.17 7.29
C THR A 328 -10.07 23.93 7.55
N LEU A 329 -9.48 22.74 7.46
CA LEU A 329 -10.21 21.49 7.71
C LEU A 329 -10.63 21.38 9.18
N LYS A 330 -9.75 21.71 10.14
CA LYS A 330 -10.07 21.68 11.57
C LYS A 330 -11.24 22.60 11.91
N ASP A 331 -11.27 23.80 11.34
CA ASP A 331 -12.27 24.82 11.64
C ASP A 331 -13.57 24.66 10.82
N ASN A 332 -13.62 23.70 9.87
CA ASN A 332 -14.78 23.47 9.00
C ASN A 332 -15.21 21.97 8.98
N PRO A 333 -16.06 21.55 9.94
CA PRO A 333 -16.57 20.17 9.99
C PRO A 333 -17.38 19.77 8.75
N ASP A 334 -18.10 20.71 8.13
CA ASP A 334 -18.90 20.44 6.92
C ASP A 334 -17.98 20.04 5.75
N LYS A 335 -16.84 20.72 5.61
CA LYS A 335 -15.83 20.37 4.60
C LYS A 335 -15.19 19.01 4.87
N GLN A 336 -14.94 18.67 6.13
CA GLN A 336 -14.48 17.33 6.49
C GLN A 336 -15.52 16.28 6.10
N LEU A 337 -16.79 16.51 6.40
CA LEU A 337 -17.90 15.60 6.08
C LEU A 337 -18.05 15.44 4.55
N GLU A 338 -17.96 16.52 3.79
CA GLU A 338 -18.00 16.46 2.32
C GLU A 338 -16.87 15.56 1.78
N LEU A 339 -15.62 15.84 2.16
CA LEU A 339 -14.45 15.07 1.72
C LEU A 339 -14.55 13.59 2.10
N SER A 340 -14.94 13.30 3.35
CA SER A 340 -15.06 11.93 3.85
C SER A 340 -16.18 11.16 3.15
N THR A 341 -17.31 11.79 2.90
CA THR A 341 -18.44 11.21 2.18
C THR A 341 -18.06 10.88 0.74
N ASN A 342 -17.39 11.81 0.04
CA ASN A 342 -16.94 11.59 -1.32
C ASN A 342 -15.83 10.52 -1.38
N ALA A 343 -14.90 10.51 -0.43
CA ALA A 343 -13.88 9.47 -0.31
C ALA A 343 -14.55 8.09 -0.14
N LYS A 344 -15.56 7.98 0.72
CA LYS A 344 -16.29 6.72 0.97
C LYS A 344 -16.97 6.19 -0.29
N LYS A 345 -17.55 7.08 -1.13
CA LYS A 345 -18.16 6.68 -2.42
C LYS A 345 -17.17 6.10 -3.40
N MET A 346 -15.89 6.50 -3.33
CA MET A 346 -14.81 5.98 -4.17
C MET A 346 -14.21 4.68 -3.64
N GLY A 347 -14.49 4.31 -2.41
CA GLY A 347 -14.02 3.08 -1.80
C GLY A 347 -14.53 1.84 -2.53
N GLN A 348 -13.71 0.81 -2.59
CA GLN A 348 -14.07 -0.50 -3.16
C GLN A 348 -14.12 -1.55 -2.04
N PRO A 349 -15.26 -1.69 -1.36
CA PRO A 349 -15.37 -2.62 -0.24
C PRO A 349 -15.30 -4.07 -0.70
N ASN A 350 -14.87 -4.94 0.21
CA ASN A 350 -14.74 -6.38 -0.02
C ASN A 350 -13.77 -6.75 -1.16
N ALA A 351 -12.81 -5.89 -1.47
CA ALA A 351 -11.87 -6.14 -2.57
C ALA A 351 -11.11 -7.46 -2.38
N VAL A 352 -10.63 -7.73 -1.18
CA VAL A 352 -9.90 -8.99 -0.90
C VAL A 352 -10.78 -10.20 -1.08
N LEU A 353 -12.05 -10.17 -0.66
CA LEU A 353 -13.01 -11.26 -0.83
C LEU A 353 -13.26 -11.54 -2.31
N LYS A 354 -13.54 -10.50 -3.11
CA LYS A 354 -13.76 -10.62 -4.56
C LYS A 354 -12.53 -11.17 -5.30
N ILE A 355 -11.33 -10.76 -4.89
CA ILE A 355 -10.08 -11.30 -5.45
C ILE A 355 -9.94 -12.78 -5.12
N VAL A 356 -10.25 -13.19 -3.88
CA VAL A 356 -10.19 -14.60 -3.48
C VAL A 356 -11.27 -15.42 -4.18
N ASP A 357 -12.49 -14.89 -4.38
CA ASP A 357 -13.53 -15.54 -5.20
C ASP A 357 -13.04 -15.76 -6.67
N CYS A 358 -12.31 -14.79 -7.22
CA CYS A 358 -11.70 -14.94 -8.54
C CYS A 358 -10.59 -16.01 -8.55
N ILE A 359 -9.81 -16.14 -7.46
CA ILE A 359 -8.83 -17.22 -7.30
C ILE A 359 -9.53 -18.58 -7.23
N ASP A 360 -10.65 -18.68 -6.51
CA ASP A 360 -11.44 -19.92 -6.41
C ASP A 360 -11.90 -20.42 -7.78
N GLN A 361 -12.35 -19.50 -8.65
CA GLN A 361 -12.71 -19.83 -10.04
C GLN A 361 -11.55 -20.40 -10.86
N LEU A 362 -10.31 -20.02 -10.53
CA LEU A 362 -9.11 -20.53 -11.19
C LEU A 362 -8.63 -21.87 -10.61
N LEU A 363 -9.16 -22.26 -9.45
CA LEU A 363 -8.83 -23.52 -8.75
C LEU A 363 -9.78 -24.67 -9.11
N LEU A 364 -10.87 -24.38 -9.84
CA LEU A 364 -11.83 -25.34 -10.37
C LEU A 364 -11.30 -25.98 -11.65
#